data_d608890bd6a95f23a8f028a5b6bba666
#
_entry.id   d608890bd6a95f23a8f028a5b6bba666
#
_cell.length_a   1.000
_cell.length_b   1.000
_cell.length_c   1.000
_cell.angle_alpha   90.00
_cell.angle_beta   90.00
_cell.angle_gamma   90.00
#
_symmetry.space_group_name_H-M   'P 1'
#
loop_
_entity.id
_entity.type
_entity.pdbx_description
1 polymer ?
#
loop_
_entity_poly.entity_id
_entity_poly.type
_entity_poly.pdbx_seq_one_letter_code
_entity_poly.pdbx_strand_id
1 'polypeptide(L)'
;MRDSIHKYFQIGTIQWMSHPTYDVIDSIYKLACDDFFDAIEITKFKDDETRDQAKKLLKQSHLKVCYGAQPRLLGPKLNPNDIDEEGRKKAEATLIEAIDEAEYLGAKGIAFLAGKWEKETKDLAYAQLLKTTRNVCDYAAKKGMIVELEVFDYDMDKAALIGPAPYAAKFAADMRMTNDNFGLMVDLSHFPTTYESSKFVIQTLRPYITHFHIGNAVVKEGCEAYGDQHPRFGFENSANDTNELLDFFSVLKEEGFFNAKNPYVLSFEVKPWGDEDPEIILANTKRVVKRAWALLED
;
A
#
# COMPACT_ATOMS: atom_id res chain seq x y z
N MET A 1 -8.32 -7.95 -22.95
CA MET A 1 -8.20 -9.13 -22.06
C MET A 1 -9.55 -9.84 -21.91
N ARG A 2 -9.64 -11.14 -22.17
CA ARG A 2 -10.89 -11.92 -22.08
C ARG A 2 -11.14 -12.47 -20.68
N ASP A 3 -10.07 -12.83 -19.99
CA ASP A 3 -10.17 -13.33 -18.61
C ASP A 3 -10.58 -12.22 -17.63
N SER A 4 -11.24 -12.59 -16.54
CA SER A 4 -11.52 -11.67 -15.44
C SER A 4 -10.22 -11.23 -14.74
N ILE A 5 -10.14 -9.97 -14.29
CA ILE A 5 -9.04 -9.46 -13.47
C ILE A 5 -8.87 -10.27 -12.18
N HIS A 6 -9.98 -10.74 -11.59
CA HIS A 6 -10.01 -11.58 -10.39
C HIS A 6 -9.38 -12.96 -10.57
N LYS A 7 -9.05 -13.36 -11.80
CA LYS A 7 -8.26 -14.57 -12.05
C LYS A 7 -6.80 -14.40 -11.64
N TYR A 8 -6.27 -13.18 -11.74
CA TYR A 8 -4.85 -12.88 -11.59
C TYR A 8 -4.54 -12.03 -10.36
N PHE A 9 -5.55 -11.30 -9.86
CA PHE A 9 -5.41 -10.41 -8.71
C PHE A 9 -6.56 -10.61 -7.73
N GLN A 10 -6.26 -10.51 -6.45
CA GLN A 10 -7.24 -10.31 -5.39
C GLN A 10 -7.46 -8.80 -5.27
N ILE A 11 -8.57 -8.31 -5.84
CA ILE A 11 -8.85 -6.88 -5.86
C ILE A 11 -9.29 -6.44 -4.47
N GLY A 12 -8.62 -5.40 -3.96
CA GLY A 12 -8.89 -4.83 -2.65
C GLY A 12 -9.13 -3.33 -2.68
N THR A 13 -9.41 -2.79 -1.52
CA THR A 13 -9.40 -1.35 -1.27
C THR A 13 -8.98 -1.04 0.15
N ILE A 14 -8.39 0.15 0.35
CA ILE A 14 -7.96 0.65 1.63
C ILE A 14 -9.17 1.31 2.32
N GLN A 15 -9.68 0.66 3.37
CA GLN A 15 -10.92 1.06 4.05
C GLN A 15 -10.88 2.51 4.54
N TRP A 16 -9.83 2.93 5.21
CA TRP A 16 -9.73 4.29 5.78
C TRP A 16 -9.49 5.38 4.73
N MET A 17 -9.05 5.01 3.53
CA MET A 17 -8.91 5.93 2.40
C MET A 17 -10.22 6.04 1.62
N SER A 18 -10.84 4.91 1.30
CA SER A 18 -12.08 4.87 0.51
C SER A 18 -13.29 5.45 1.25
N HIS A 19 -13.35 5.31 2.59
CA HIS A 19 -14.48 5.77 3.42
C HIS A 19 -14.03 6.60 4.62
N PRO A 20 -13.32 7.73 4.43
CA PRO A 20 -12.67 8.45 5.52
C PRO A 20 -13.65 9.12 6.51
N THR A 21 -14.89 9.32 6.11
CA THR A 21 -15.94 10.01 6.91
C THR A 21 -16.98 9.05 7.50
N TYR A 22 -16.93 7.77 7.15
CA TYR A 22 -17.91 6.79 7.63
C TYR A 22 -17.49 6.21 8.98
N ASP A 23 -18.45 5.67 9.72
CA ASP A 23 -18.13 4.77 10.82
C ASP A 23 -17.34 3.58 10.28
N VAL A 24 -16.32 3.14 11.03
CA VAL A 24 -15.41 2.10 10.56
C VAL A 24 -16.11 0.76 10.36
N ILE A 25 -17.09 0.42 11.21
CA ILE A 25 -17.84 -0.83 11.11
C ILE A 25 -18.81 -0.80 9.92
N ASP A 26 -19.49 0.34 9.72
CA ASP A 26 -20.38 0.54 8.58
C ASP A 26 -19.62 0.47 7.26
N SER A 27 -18.41 1.05 7.18
CA SER A 27 -17.58 0.99 5.99
C SER A 27 -17.04 -0.42 5.71
N ILE A 28 -16.60 -1.16 6.74
CA ILE A 28 -16.20 -2.56 6.60
C ILE A 28 -17.39 -3.41 6.14
N TYR A 29 -18.59 -3.19 6.69
CA TYR A 29 -19.79 -3.90 6.27
C TYR A 29 -20.13 -3.64 4.79
N LYS A 30 -20.08 -2.38 4.35
CA LYS A 30 -20.30 -2.02 2.94
C LYS A 30 -19.31 -2.72 2.01
N LEU A 31 -18.02 -2.66 2.34
CA LEU A 31 -16.97 -3.30 1.54
C LEU A 31 -17.10 -4.83 1.54
N ALA A 32 -17.50 -5.42 2.66
CA ALA A 32 -17.74 -6.87 2.77
C ALA A 32 -18.97 -7.35 1.97
N CYS A 33 -19.94 -6.45 1.70
CA CYS A 33 -21.11 -6.74 0.86
C CYS A 33 -20.87 -6.43 -0.63
N ASP A 34 -19.77 -5.81 -0.98
CA ASP A 34 -19.43 -5.46 -2.35
C ASP A 34 -18.67 -6.60 -3.03
N ASP A 35 -19.33 -7.32 -3.90
CA ASP A 35 -18.83 -8.52 -4.59
C ASP A 35 -17.71 -8.25 -5.61
N PHE A 36 -17.33 -6.99 -5.78
CA PHE A 36 -16.17 -6.61 -6.60
C PHE A 36 -14.85 -6.82 -5.84
N PHE A 37 -14.86 -6.88 -4.52
CA PHE A 37 -13.63 -6.99 -3.72
C PHE A 37 -13.37 -8.43 -3.25
N ASP A 38 -12.11 -8.86 -3.38
CA ASP A 38 -11.56 -10.11 -2.86
C ASP A 38 -10.72 -9.86 -1.59
N ALA A 39 -10.32 -8.60 -1.38
CA ALA A 39 -9.46 -8.19 -0.26
C ALA A 39 -9.94 -6.85 0.34
N ILE A 40 -9.56 -6.63 1.58
CA ILE A 40 -9.73 -5.35 2.29
C ILE A 40 -8.46 -5.03 3.07
N GLU A 41 -8.06 -3.77 3.02
CA GLU A 41 -6.99 -3.26 3.88
C GLU A 41 -7.57 -2.46 5.03
N ILE A 42 -7.18 -2.84 6.22
CA ILE A 42 -7.58 -2.21 7.48
C ILE A 42 -6.36 -1.70 8.23
N THR A 43 -6.59 -0.84 9.19
CA THR A 43 -5.54 -0.32 10.08
C THR A 43 -5.99 -0.40 11.55
N LYS A 44 -5.30 0.32 12.43
CA LYS A 44 -5.57 0.36 13.87
C LYS A 44 -7.02 0.73 14.19
N PHE A 45 -7.62 -0.04 15.07
CA PHE A 45 -8.92 0.29 15.67
C PHE A 45 -8.75 1.18 16.91
N LYS A 46 -9.76 2.00 17.18
CA LYS A 46 -9.75 2.93 18.33
C LYS A 46 -9.84 2.23 19.68
N ASP A 47 -10.54 1.08 19.73
CA ASP A 47 -10.77 0.28 20.92
C ASP A 47 -11.02 -1.20 20.58
N ASP A 48 -11.00 -2.04 21.61
CA ASP A 48 -11.16 -3.48 21.49
C ASP A 48 -12.56 -3.90 21.04
N GLU A 49 -13.60 -3.17 21.45
CA GLU A 49 -14.98 -3.46 21.06
C GLU A 49 -15.18 -3.30 19.55
N THR A 50 -14.72 -2.18 19.00
CA THR A 50 -14.75 -1.91 17.55
C THR A 50 -13.93 -2.95 16.78
N ARG A 51 -12.74 -3.29 17.29
CA ARG A 51 -11.88 -4.32 16.69
C ARG A 51 -12.56 -5.70 16.67
N ASP A 52 -13.23 -6.08 17.73
CA ASP A 52 -13.93 -7.37 17.82
C ASP A 52 -15.16 -7.43 16.90
N GLN A 53 -15.88 -6.33 16.74
CA GLN A 53 -16.96 -6.20 15.76
C GLN A 53 -16.40 -6.34 14.32
N ALA A 54 -15.33 -5.64 13.98
CA ALA A 54 -14.66 -5.76 12.70
C ALA A 54 -14.21 -7.19 12.41
N LYS A 55 -13.58 -7.87 13.40
CA LYS A 55 -13.17 -9.27 13.28
C LYS A 55 -14.34 -10.20 12.92
N LYS A 56 -15.51 -9.99 13.52
CA LYS A 56 -16.71 -10.80 13.22
C LYS A 56 -17.17 -10.62 11.77
N LEU A 57 -17.17 -9.38 11.26
CA LEU A 57 -17.51 -9.07 9.87
C LEU A 57 -16.49 -9.69 8.90
N LEU A 58 -15.21 -9.45 9.14
CA LEU A 58 -14.12 -9.96 8.30
C LEU A 58 -14.09 -11.48 8.24
N LYS A 59 -14.35 -12.18 9.37
CA LYS A 59 -14.37 -13.65 9.42
C LYS A 59 -15.45 -14.27 8.54
N GLN A 60 -16.59 -13.61 8.38
CA GLN A 60 -17.72 -14.14 7.57
C GLN A 60 -17.69 -13.69 6.11
N SER A 61 -16.92 -12.63 5.77
CA SER A 61 -16.92 -12.04 4.43
C SER A 61 -16.14 -12.85 3.39
N HIS A 62 -15.24 -13.74 3.81
CA HIS A 62 -14.27 -14.43 2.96
C HIS A 62 -13.25 -13.48 2.27
N LEU A 63 -13.23 -12.22 2.62
CA LEU A 63 -12.21 -11.27 2.13
C LEU A 63 -10.83 -11.63 2.69
N LYS A 64 -9.80 -11.49 1.85
CA LYS A 64 -8.42 -11.48 2.33
C LYS A 64 -8.17 -10.19 3.10
N VAL A 65 -7.80 -10.32 4.36
CA VAL A 65 -7.49 -9.19 5.22
C VAL A 65 -6.02 -8.81 5.06
N CYS A 66 -5.75 -7.56 4.70
CA CYS A 66 -4.44 -6.92 4.71
C CYS A 66 -4.41 -5.85 5.78
N TYR A 67 -3.23 -5.54 6.31
CA TYR A 67 -3.09 -4.61 7.42
C TYR A 67 -2.07 -3.51 7.10
N GLY A 68 -2.54 -2.27 6.99
CA GLY A 68 -1.69 -1.09 6.82
C GLY A 68 -1.29 -0.49 8.18
N ALA A 69 0.00 -0.50 8.46
CA ALA A 69 0.58 0.15 9.63
C ALA A 69 1.04 1.60 9.38
N GLN A 70 0.90 2.10 8.15
CA GLN A 70 1.27 3.47 7.78
C GLN A 70 0.59 4.52 8.69
N PRO A 71 -0.73 4.47 8.97
CA PRO A 71 -1.37 5.42 9.88
C PRO A 71 -0.84 5.36 11.32
N ARG A 72 -0.35 4.20 11.78
CA ARG A 72 0.25 4.06 13.11
C ARG A 72 1.58 4.81 13.26
N LEU A 73 2.29 5.02 12.15
CA LEU A 73 3.53 5.80 12.13
C LEU A 73 3.26 7.27 11.82
N LEU A 74 2.45 7.54 10.80
CA LEU A 74 2.17 8.91 10.33
C LEU A 74 1.41 9.75 11.36
N GLY A 75 0.37 9.20 11.98
CA GLY A 75 -0.44 9.93 12.96
C GLY A 75 0.39 10.48 14.13
N PRO A 76 1.14 9.66 14.88
CA PRO A 76 2.01 10.13 15.97
C PRO A 76 3.40 10.62 15.51
N LYS A 77 3.66 10.70 14.19
CA LYS A 77 4.93 11.14 13.59
C LYS A 77 6.13 10.29 14.03
N LEU A 78 5.95 8.99 14.12
CA LEU A 78 7.03 8.05 14.42
C LEU A 78 7.86 7.75 13.18
N ASN A 79 9.18 7.65 13.38
CA ASN A 79 10.11 7.42 12.28
C ASN A 79 10.88 6.10 12.48
N PRO A 80 10.63 5.06 11.67
CA PRO A 80 11.30 3.76 11.80
C PRO A 80 12.79 3.81 11.43
N ASN A 81 13.24 4.88 10.78
CA ASN A 81 14.64 5.17 10.48
C ASN A 81 15.22 6.33 11.29
N ASP A 82 14.59 6.65 12.44
CA ASP A 82 15.09 7.72 13.30
C ASP A 82 16.54 7.47 13.69
N ILE A 83 17.38 8.50 13.59
CA ILE A 83 18.79 8.44 14.01
C ILE A 83 18.90 8.45 15.53
N ASP A 84 17.89 8.98 16.25
CA ASP A 84 17.74 8.79 17.68
C ASP A 84 17.19 7.39 17.98
N GLU A 85 17.93 6.62 18.74
CA GLU A 85 17.60 5.23 19.06
C GLU A 85 16.28 5.09 19.85
N GLU A 86 15.93 6.04 20.69
CA GLU A 86 14.66 6.02 21.43
C GLU A 86 13.46 6.29 20.52
N GLY A 87 13.60 7.23 19.57
CA GLY A 87 12.60 7.47 18.52
C GLY A 87 12.40 6.23 17.63
N ARG A 88 13.50 5.64 17.16
CA ARG A 88 13.49 4.40 16.38
C ARG A 88 12.78 3.25 17.10
N LYS A 89 13.13 3.01 18.39
CA LYS A 89 12.50 1.95 19.19
C LYS A 89 11.00 2.14 19.40
N LYS A 90 10.54 3.38 19.53
CA LYS A 90 9.09 3.67 19.61
C LYS A 90 8.37 3.28 18.32
N ALA A 91 8.96 3.59 17.18
CA ALA A 91 8.42 3.18 15.88
C ALA A 91 8.42 1.64 15.74
N GLU A 92 9.53 0.97 16.09
CA GLU A 92 9.65 -0.49 16.10
C GLU A 92 8.58 -1.15 16.98
N ALA A 93 8.42 -0.69 18.23
CA ALA A 93 7.40 -1.21 19.14
C ALA A 93 5.98 -1.06 18.57
N THR A 94 5.69 0.07 17.93
CA THR A 94 4.40 0.33 17.26
C THR A 94 4.15 -0.64 16.10
N LEU A 95 5.19 -1.00 15.33
CA LEU A 95 5.08 -2.00 14.27
C LEU A 95 4.88 -3.42 14.82
N ILE A 96 5.50 -3.75 15.96
CA ILE A 96 5.27 -5.03 16.65
C ILE A 96 3.82 -5.14 17.14
N GLU A 97 3.28 -4.08 17.74
CA GLU A 97 1.84 -4.03 18.10
C GLU A 97 0.94 -4.18 16.87
N ALA A 98 1.33 -3.61 15.73
CA ALA A 98 0.60 -3.77 14.48
C ALA A 98 0.55 -5.23 14.02
N ILE A 99 1.64 -5.98 14.18
CA ILE A 99 1.69 -7.42 13.87
C ILE A 99 0.72 -8.21 14.76
N ASP A 100 0.67 -7.90 16.05
CA ASP A 100 -0.24 -8.59 16.98
C ASP A 100 -1.70 -8.32 16.64
N GLU A 101 -2.06 -7.09 16.33
CA GLU A 101 -3.43 -6.74 15.91
C GLU A 101 -3.78 -7.34 14.53
N ALA A 102 -2.84 -7.30 13.58
CA ALA A 102 -3.00 -7.89 12.26
C ALA A 102 -3.28 -9.41 12.35
N GLU A 103 -2.49 -10.13 13.14
CA GLU A 103 -2.70 -11.56 13.41
C GLU A 103 -4.09 -11.81 14.03
N TYR A 104 -4.46 -11.02 15.04
CA TYR A 104 -5.76 -11.12 15.69
C TYR A 104 -6.93 -10.98 14.69
N LEU A 105 -6.79 -10.08 13.72
CA LEU A 105 -7.80 -9.81 12.67
C LEU A 105 -7.74 -10.79 11.49
N GLY A 106 -6.74 -11.67 11.47
CA GLY A 106 -6.60 -12.71 10.44
C GLY A 106 -5.74 -12.30 9.23
N ALA A 107 -5.10 -11.12 9.27
CA ALA A 107 -4.14 -10.72 8.25
C ALA A 107 -2.88 -11.61 8.29
N LYS A 108 -2.22 -11.74 7.15
CA LYS A 108 -1.01 -12.56 6.98
C LYS A 108 0.27 -11.72 6.86
N GLY A 109 0.18 -10.43 7.07
CA GLY A 109 1.29 -9.49 7.04
C GLY A 109 0.87 -8.10 7.46
N ILE A 110 1.86 -7.23 7.54
CA ILE A 110 1.69 -5.79 7.71
C ILE A 110 2.45 -5.04 6.63
N ALA A 111 1.91 -3.90 6.21
CA ALA A 111 2.61 -2.94 5.37
C ALA A 111 2.95 -1.67 6.17
N PHE A 112 4.11 -1.07 5.92
CA PHE A 112 4.53 0.18 6.53
C PHE A 112 5.40 0.99 5.57
N LEU A 113 5.73 2.24 5.91
CA LEU A 113 6.59 3.10 5.12
C LEU A 113 7.87 3.48 5.88
N ALA A 114 8.92 3.83 5.13
CA ALA A 114 10.08 4.50 5.71
C ALA A 114 9.73 5.91 6.18
N GLY A 115 10.42 6.42 7.18
CA GLY A 115 10.23 7.78 7.65
C GLY A 115 11.07 8.80 6.88
N LYS A 116 10.95 10.06 7.27
CA LYS A 116 11.73 11.18 6.72
C LYS A 116 13.22 11.00 6.94
N TRP A 117 14.01 11.65 6.12
CA TRP A 117 15.46 11.58 6.13
C TRP A 117 16.10 12.94 5.80
N GLU A 118 17.38 13.06 6.13
CA GLU A 118 18.20 14.21 5.80
C GLU A 118 19.46 13.74 5.06
N LYS A 119 19.95 14.54 4.13
CA LYS A 119 21.07 14.20 3.26
C LYS A 119 22.33 13.83 4.04
N GLU A 120 22.61 14.60 5.09
CA GLU A 120 23.81 14.49 5.94
C GLU A 120 23.82 13.19 6.77
N THR A 121 22.65 12.67 7.08
CA THR A 121 22.47 11.49 7.95
C THR A 121 21.84 10.30 7.24
N LYS A 122 21.76 10.32 5.91
CA LYS A 122 21.08 9.31 5.09
C LYS A 122 21.57 7.89 5.37
N ASP A 123 22.88 7.68 5.46
CA ASP A 123 23.45 6.34 5.69
C ASP A 123 23.13 5.83 7.09
N LEU A 124 23.10 6.71 8.10
CA LEU A 124 22.66 6.35 9.44
C LEU A 124 21.17 6.00 9.48
N ALA A 125 20.33 6.81 8.85
CA ALA A 125 18.89 6.53 8.72
C ALA A 125 18.65 5.19 8.00
N TYR A 126 19.42 4.90 6.95
CA TYR A 126 19.35 3.61 6.25
C TYR A 126 19.71 2.42 7.17
N ALA A 127 20.79 2.55 7.94
CA ALA A 127 21.19 1.51 8.89
C ALA A 127 20.14 1.30 9.99
N GLN A 128 19.52 2.38 10.48
CA GLN A 128 18.44 2.31 11.47
C GLN A 128 17.19 1.66 10.88
N LEU A 129 16.81 1.98 9.63
CA LEU A 129 15.68 1.33 8.97
C LEU A 129 15.92 -0.18 8.79
N LEU A 130 17.12 -0.58 8.35
CA LEU A 130 17.49 -2.00 8.26
C LEU A 130 17.33 -2.71 9.61
N LYS A 131 17.82 -2.09 10.70
CA LYS A 131 17.72 -2.63 12.05
C LYS A 131 16.26 -2.80 12.48
N THR A 132 15.45 -1.75 12.33
CA THR A 132 14.01 -1.79 12.65
C THR A 132 13.31 -2.87 11.84
N THR A 133 13.50 -2.88 10.52
CA THR A 133 12.80 -3.81 9.63
C THR A 133 13.18 -5.26 9.91
N ARG A 134 14.45 -5.55 10.19
CA ARG A 134 14.90 -6.91 10.60
C ARG A 134 14.22 -7.38 11.87
N ASN A 135 14.19 -6.56 12.91
CA ASN A 135 13.55 -6.90 14.18
C ASN A 135 12.04 -7.16 14.00
N VAL A 136 11.37 -6.34 13.18
CA VAL A 136 9.94 -6.49 12.84
C VAL A 136 9.73 -7.77 12.03
N CYS A 137 10.57 -8.08 11.03
CA CYS A 137 10.51 -9.31 10.26
C CYS A 137 10.74 -10.56 11.13
N ASP A 138 11.72 -10.52 12.04
CA ASP A 138 12.02 -11.63 12.96
C ASP A 138 10.84 -11.90 13.91
N TYR A 139 10.14 -10.86 14.34
CA TYR A 139 8.92 -11.02 15.13
C TYR A 139 7.77 -11.58 14.31
N ALA A 140 7.52 -11.05 13.11
CA ALA A 140 6.49 -11.49 12.20
C ALA A 140 6.69 -12.94 11.74
N ALA A 141 7.94 -13.37 11.52
CA ALA A 141 8.28 -14.73 11.12
C ALA A 141 7.82 -15.79 12.14
N LYS A 142 7.84 -15.48 13.44
CA LYS A 142 7.33 -16.37 14.51
C LYS A 142 5.83 -16.64 14.39
N LYS A 143 5.10 -15.77 13.68
CA LYS A 143 3.67 -15.85 13.42
C LYS A 143 3.36 -16.27 11.96
N GLY A 144 4.39 -16.58 11.15
CA GLY A 144 4.24 -16.92 9.75
C GLY A 144 3.72 -15.75 8.89
N MET A 145 4.07 -14.51 9.27
CA MET A 145 3.60 -13.28 8.62
C MET A 145 4.69 -12.64 7.77
N ILE A 146 4.29 -11.99 6.68
CA ILE A 146 5.13 -11.15 5.83
C ILE A 146 5.17 -9.72 6.35
N VAL A 147 6.26 -9.03 6.10
CA VAL A 147 6.42 -7.59 6.33
C VAL A 147 6.70 -6.91 5.00
N GLU A 148 5.89 -5.93 4.65
CA GLU A 148 5.97 -5.21 3.39
C GLU A 148 6.36 -3.75 3.64
N LEU A 149 7.37 -3.27 2.92
CA LEU A 149 7.70 -1.85 2.93
C LEU A 149 7.15 -1.22 1.65
N GLU A 150 6.35 -0.19 1.82
CA GLU A 150 5.80 0.59 0.72
C GLU A 150 6.82 1.63 0.23
N VAL A 151 6.95 1.71 -1.09
CA VAL A 151 7.85 2.65 -1.77
C VAL A 151 7.12 3.96 -2.03
N PHE A 152 7.56 5.05 -1.36
CA PHE A 152 6.93 6.37 -1.42
C PHE A 152 7.76 7.40 -2.19
N ASP A 153 7.21 8.61 -2.34
CA ASP A 153 7.98 9.79 -2.76
C ASP A 153 9.11 10.08 -1.77
N TYR A 154 10.24 10.59 -2.28
CA TYR A 154 11.40 10.89 -1.44
C TYR A 154 11.66 12.40 -1.24
N ASP A 155 10.99 13.28 -1.97
CA ASP A 155 11.23 14.73 -1.93
C ASP A 155 9.97 15.62 -2.07
N MET A 156 8.79 15.04 -2.31
CA MET A 156 7.59 15.82 -2.62
C MET A 156 6.68 16.05 -1.39
N ASP A 157 6.16 14.98 -0.79
CA ASP A 157 5.17 15.07 0.30
C ASP A 157 5.62 14.26 1.53
N LYS A 158 5.65 12.95 1.43
CA LYS A 158 6.11 12.09 2.54
C LYS A 158 7.61 12.23 2.74
N ALA A 159 8.36 12.50 1.68
CA ALA A 159 9.82 12.62 1.72
C ALA A 159 10.45 11.42 2.46
N ALA A 160 10.00 10.22 2.10
CA ALA A 160 10.40 8.98 2.74
C ALA A 160 11.80 8.54 2.30
N LEU A 161 12.56 7.94 3.21
CA LEU A 161 13.94 7.47 2.91
C LEU A 161 13.99 6.48 1.74
N ILE A 162 12.99 5.62 1.62
CA ILE A 162 12.89 4.64 0.52
C ILE A 162 11.88 5.15 -0.51
N GLY A 163 12.40 5.69 -1.60
CA GLY A 163 11.66 6.32 -2.67
C GLY A 163 11.98 5.73 -4.05
N PRO A 164 13.02 6.16 -4.80
CA PRO A 164 13.29 5.69 -6.15
C PRO A 164 13.56 4.18 -6.21
N ALA A 165 13.06 3.54 -7.27
CA ALA A 165 13.11 2.09 -7.43
C ALA A 165 14.52 1.48 -7.26
N PRO A 166 15.63 2.05 -7.77
CA PRO A 166 16.95 1.48 -7.55
C PRO A 166 17.36 1.45 -6.07
N TYR A 167 16.95 2.45 -5.30
CA TYR A 167 17.26 2.51 -3.88
C TYR A 167 16.38 1.56 -3.07
N ALA A 168 15.10 1.44 -3.44
CA ALA A 168 14.20 0.44 -2.88
C ALA A 168 14.67 -1.00 -3.18
N ALA A 169 15.14 -1.27 -4.41
CA ALA A 169 15.73 -2.56 -4.77
C ALA A 169 16.96 -2.89 -3.91
N LYS A 170 17.84 -1.90 -3.69
CA LYS A 170 18.99 -2.08 -2.80
C LYS A 170 18.56 -2.45 -1.38
N PHE A 171 17.59 -1.71 -0.83
CA PHE A 171 17.07 -1.99 0.51
C PHE A 171 16.46 -3.39 0.60
N ALA A 172 15.65 -3.77 -0.37
CA ALA A 172 15.03 -5.10 -0.41
C ALA A 172 16.06 -6.22 -0.56
N ALA A 173 17.12 -6.02 -1.34
CA ALA A 173 18.21 -6.95 -1.44
C ALA A 173 18.93 -7.14 -0.10
N ASP A 174 19.27 -6.04 0.59
CA ASP A 174 19.91 -6.08 1.91
C ASP A 174 19.01 -6.75 2.97
N MET A 175 17.68 -6.56 2.90
CA MET A 175 16.74 -7.25 3.77
C MET A 175 16.63 -8.75 3.48
N ARG A 176 16.52 -9.12 2.20
CA ARG A 176 16.40 -10.53 1.77
C ARG A 176 17.64 -11.38 2.04
N MET A 177 18.77 -10.77 2.37
CA MET A 177 19.95 -11.52 2.85
C MET A 177 19.69 -12.24 4.17
N THR A 178 18.75 -11.79 4.97
CA THR A 178 18.48 -12.31 6.33
C THR A 178 17.01 -12.65 6.59
N ASN A 179 16.07 -12.07 5.86
CA ASN A 179 14.63 -12.16 6.12
C ASN A 179 13.83 -12.48 4.86
N ASP A 180 13.53 -13.76 4.65
CA ASP A 180 12.76 -14.22 3.48
C ASP A 180 11.30 -13.72 3.50
N ASN A 181 10.79 -13.35 4.69
CA ASN A 181 9.44 -12.83 4.90
C ASN A 181 9.35 -11.30 4.72
N PHE A 182 10.30 -10.68 4.02
CA PHE A 182 10.25 -9.27 3.63
C PHE A 182 9.81 -9.12 2.17
N GLY A 183 9.01 -8.11 1.86
CA GLY A 183 8.60 -7.74 0.52
C GLY A 183 8.46 -6.24 0.33
N LEU A 184 8.21 -5.83 -0.91
CA LEU A 184 7.88 -4.45 -1.25
C LEU A 184 6.42 -4.35 -1.69
N MET A 185 5.75 -3.31 -1.21
CA MET A 185 4.47 -2.82 -1.72
C MET A 185 4.74 -1.68 -2.69
N VAL A 186 4.08 -1.71 -3.84
CA VAL A 186 4.30 -0.74 -4.93
C VAL A 186 2.97 -0.13 -5.34
N ASP A 187 2.89 1.19 -5.30
CA ASP A 187 1.71 1.95 -5.71
C ASP A 187 1.96 2.72 -7.01
N LEU A 188 1.04 2.59 -7.96
CA LEU A 188 1.03 3.34 -9.21
C LEU A 188 1.01 4.86 -8.98
N SER A 189 0.38 5.35 -7.90
CA SER A 189 0.32 6.78 -7.57
C SER A 189 1.69 7.39 -7.26
N HIS A 190 2.65 6.56 -6.80
CA HIS A 190 3.98 7.01 -6.43
C HIS A 190 4.96 7.10 -7.63
N PHE A 191 4.64 6.50 -8.78
CA PHE A 191 5.54 6.56 -9.93
C PHE A 191 5.73 7.99 -10.47
N PRO A 192 4.67 8.80 -10.66
CA PRO A 192 4.85 10.19 -11.06
C PRO A 192 5.53 11.03 -9.97
N THR A 193 5.38 10.71 -8.68
CA THR A 193 6.03 11.44 -7.58
C THR A 193 7.52 11.10 -7.43
N THR A 194 7.95 9.95 -7.95
CA THR A 194 9.37 9.57 -8.05
C THR A 194 9.96 9.82 -9.44
N TYR A 195 9.16 10.38 -10.37
CA TYR A 195 9.55 10.66 -11.77
C TYR A 195 9.92 9.40 -12.56
N GLU A 196 9.32 8.27 -12.25
CA GLU A 196 9.62 6.98 -12.82
C GLU A 196 8.45 6.44 -13.65
N SER A 197 8.73 5.58 -14.65
CA SER A 197 7.70 4.90 -15.43
C SER A 197 7.33 3.55 -14.84
N SER A 198 6.11 3.05 -15.11
CA SER A 198 5.66 1.71 -14.70
C SER A 198 6.68 0.64 -15.07
N LYS A 199 7.16 0.66 -16.31
CA LYS A 199 8.13 -0.33 -16.79
C LYS A 199 9.43 -0.32 -15.98
N PHE A 200 9.99 0.85 -15.73
CA PHE A 200 11.24 0.98 -14.98
C PHE A 200 11.09 0.49 -13.55
N VAL A 201 10.03 0.92 -12.85
CA VAL A 201 9.79 0.53 -11.44
C VAL A 201 9.54 -0.96 -11.33
N ILE A 202 8.61 -1.50 -12.13
CA ILE A 202 8.23 -2.92 -12.03
C ILE A 202 9.39 -3.83 -12.39
N GLN A 203 10.16 -3.53 -13.45
CA GLN A 203 11.34 -4.33 -13.80
C GLN A 203 12.42 -4.29 -12.72
N THR A 204 12.70 -3.11 -12.17
CA THR A 204 13.72 -2.92 -11.13
C THR A 204 13.35 -3.64 -9.83
N LEU A 205 12.07 -3.60 -9.42
CA LEU A 205 11.60 -4.13 -8.15
C LEU A 205 11.05 -5.56 -8.24
N ARG A 206 10.93 -6.12 -9.45
CA ARG A 206 10.27 -7.41 -9.73
C ARG A 206 10.56 -8.54 -8.73
N PRO A 207 11.81 -8.78 -8.30
CA PRO A 207 12.11 -9.89 -7.38
C PRO A 207 11.56 -9.71 -5.95
N TYR A 208 11.14 -8.49 -5.61
CA TYR A 208 10.81 -8.11 -4.25
C TYR A 208 9.34 -7.74 -4.06
N ILE A 209 8.59 -7.49 -5.15
CA ILE A 209 7.18 -7.07 -5.08
C ILE A 209 6.31 -8.20 -4.57
N THR A 210 5.49 -7.90 -3.57
CA THR A 210 4.53 -8.83 -2.96
C THR A 210 3.10 -8.28 -2.95
N HIS A 211 2.91 -6.96 -3.16
CA HIS A 211 1.64 -6.27 -3.07
C HIS A 211 1.60 -5.07 -4.01
N PHE A 212 0.44 -4.78 -4.58
CA PHE A 212 0.22 -3.63 -5.45
C PHE A 212 -0.89 -2.73 -4.92
N HIS A 213 -0.64 -1.44 -5.00
CA HIS A 213 -1.66 -0.42 -4.93
C HIS A 213 -1.85 0.25 -6.30
N ILE A 214 -3.05 0.71 -6.55
CA ILE A 214 -3.37 1.58 -7.68
C ILE A 214 -4.10 2.81 -7.18
N GLY A 215 -3.55 3.95 -7.50
CA GLY A 215 -4.04 5.24 -7.10
C GLY A 215 -3.64 6.34 -8.08
N ASN A 216 -3.81 7.56 -7.65
CA ASN A 216 -3.54 8.74 -8.46
C ASN A 216 -2.85 9.82 -7.63
N ALA A 217 -2.10 10.69 -8.28
CA ALA A 217 -1.41 11.82 -7.64
C ALA A 217 -1.47 13.07 -8.52
N VAL A 218 -1.38 14.23 -7.92
CA VAL A 218 -1.19 15.51 -8.62
C VAL A 218 0.24 15.97 -8.36
N VAL A 219 1.07 15.95 -9.41
CA VAL A 219 2.50 16.33 -9.33
C VAL A 219 2.77 17.74 -9.85
N LYS A 220 1.74 18.45 -10.31
CA LYS A 220 1.85 19.84 -10.77
C LYS A 220 1.70 20.77 -9.58
N GLU A 221 2.80 21.43 -9.22
CA GLU A 221 2.84 22.38 -8.10
C GLU A 221 1.81 23.50 -8.24
N GLY A 222 1.19 23.87 -7.12
CA GLY A 222 0.14 24.90 -7.06
C GLY A 222 -1.26 24.44 -7.51
N CYS A 223 -1.41 23.19 -7.96
CA CYS A 223 -2.71 22.62 -8.25
C CYS A 223 -3.36 21.98 -7.00
N GLU A 224 -4.69 21.86 -7.06
CA GLU A 224 -5.46 21.17 -6.03
C GLU A 224 -5.03 19.71 -5.90
N ALA A 225 -5.07 19.16 -4.70
CA ALA A 225 -4.60 17.81 -4.35
C ALA A 225 -3.11 17.53 -4.68
N TYR A 226 -2.26 18.57 -4.75
CA TYR A 226 -0.82 18.40 -4.98
C TYR A 226 -0.18 17.48 -3.94
N GLY A 227 0.69 16.58 -4.38
CA GLY A 227 1.40 15.60 -3.56
C GLY A 227 0.71 14.25 -3.52
N ASP A 228 0.99 13.50 -2.46
CA ASP A 228 0.50 12.15 -2.19
C ASP A 228 -0.89 12.18 -1.52
N GLN A 229 -1.90 12.68 -2.27
CA GLN A 229 -3.24 12.90 -1.76
C GLN A 229 -4.27 11.89 -2.27
N HIS A 230 -3.90 11.05 -3.23
CA HIS A 230 -4.69 9.96 -3.80
C HIS A 230 -6.11 10.38 -4.27
N PRO A 231 -6.27 11.48 -5.02
CA PRO A 231 -7.56 11.82 -5.58
C PRO A 231 -8.04 10.74 -6.58
N ARG A 232 -9.31 10.77 -6.95
CA ARG A 232 -9.87 9.83 -7.92
C ARG A 232 -9.10 9.84 -9.25
N PHE A 233 -9.15 8.73 -9.97
CA PHE A 233 -8.67 8.68 -11.35
C PHE A 233 -9.37 9.73 -12.22
N GLY A 234 -8.62 10.39 -13.10
CA GLY A 234 -9.13 11.48 -13.93
C GLY A 234 -9.45 12.76 -13.15
N PHE A 235 -8.88 12.96 -11.96
CA PHE A 235 -8.92 14.23 -11.24
C PHE A 235 -8.19 15.31 -12.05
N GLU A 236 -8.61 16.56 -11.93
CA GLU A 236 -8.00 17.65 -12.69
C GLU A 236 -6.50 17.80 -12.38
N ASN A 237 -5.67 17.91 -13.41
CA ASN A 237 -4.20 17.96 -13.34
C ASN A 237 -3.53 16.75 -12.70
N SER A 238 -4.24 15.65 -12.49
CA SER A 238 -3.63 14.42 -11.96
C SER A 238 -2.87 13.63 -13.01
N ALA A 239 -2.02 12.71 -12.55
CA ALA A 239 -1.12 11.96 -13.40
C ALA A 239 -1.73 10.67 -13.98
N ASN A 240 -2.69 10.05 -13.29
CA ASN A 240 -3.19 8.74 -13.64
C ASN A 240 -4.68 8.74 -14.00
N ASP A 241 -4.99 8.07 -15.11
CA ASP A 241 -6.35 7.72 -15.54
C ASP A 241 -6.30 6.34 -16.24
N THR A 242 -7.27 6.04 -17.06
CA THR A 242 -7.44 4.77 -17.77
C THR A 242 -6.20 4.35 -18.58
N ASN A 243 -5.52 5.29 -19.25
CA ASN A 243 -4.36 4.97 -20.08
C ASN A 243 -3.12 4.58 -19.27
N GLU A 244 -2.85 5.29 -18.18
CA GLU A 244 -1.73 5.01 -17.28
C GLU A 244 -1.96 3.68 -16.55
N LEU A 245 -3.21 3.39 -16.16
CA LEU A 245 -3.56 2.10 -15.57
C LEU A 245 -3.47 0.96 -16.60
N LEU A 246 -3.81 1.20 -17.86
CA LEU A 246 -3.61 0.23 -18.95
C LEU A 246 -2.12 -0.06 -19.18
N ASP A 247 -1.27 0.98 -19.21
CA ASP A 247 0.19 0.83 -19.28
C ASP A 247 0.71 -0.03 -18.12
N PHE A 248 0.27 0.29 -16.90
CA PHE A 248 0.65 -0.47 -15.70
C PHE A 248 0.26 -1.96 -15.82
N PHE A 249 -0.98 -2.26 -16.20
CA PHE A 249 -1.42 -3.64 -16.40
C PHE A 249 -0.66 -4.37 -17.51
N SER A 250 -0.32 -3.66 -18.59
CA SER A 250 0.47 -4.21 -19.69
C SER A 250 1.87 -4.62 -19.19
N VAL A 251 2.50 -3.75 -18.41
CA VAL A 251 3.80 -4.04 -17.78
C VAL A 251 3.71 -5.21 -16.80
N LEU A 252 2.69 -5.25 -15.93
CA LEU A 252 2.50 -6.36 -15.00
C LEU A 252 2.34 -7.69 -15.73
N LYS A 253 1.64 -7.70 -16.86
CA LYS A 253 1.48 -8.88 -17.71
C LYS A 253 2.82 -9.31 -18.33
N GLU A 254 3.56 -8.38 -18.96
CA GLU A 254 4.88 -8.63 -19.55
C GLU A 254 5.88 -9.19 -18.54
N GLU A 255 5.86 -8.68 -17.32
CA GLU A 255 6.79 -9.07 -16.25
C GLU A 255 6.33 -10.32 -15.47
N GLY A 256 5.22 -10.95 -15.87
CA GLY A 256 4.77 -12.24 -15.34
C GLY A 256 4.04 -12.20 -14.01
N PHE A 257 3.46 -11.05 -13.64
CA PHE A 257 2.65 -10.92 -12.42
C PHE A 257 1.23 -11.49 -12.56
N PHE A 258 0.80 -11.89 -13.76
CA PHE A 258 -0.50 -12.53 -13.95
C PHE A 258 -0.44 -14.00 -13.55
N ASN A 259 -0.58 -14.25 -12.25
CA ASN A 259 -0.44 -15.58 -11.65
C ASN A 259 -1.77 -16.07 -11.05
N ALA A 260 -2.50 -16.89 -11.79
CA ALA A 260 -3.79 -17.43 -11.36
C ALA A 260 -3.71 -18.43 -10.19
N LYS A 261 -2.53 -19.01 -9.90
CA LYS A 261 -2.36 -19.95 -8.79
C LYS A 261 -2.13 -19.24 -7.46
N ASN A 262 -1.42 -18.11 -7.52
CA ASN A 262 -1.09 -17.28 -6.36
C ASN A 262 -1.32 -15.81 -6.76
N PRO A 263 -2.59 -15.35 -6.83
CA PRO A 263 -2.89 -13.99 -7.23
C PRO A 263 -2.37 -12.99 -6.21
N TYR A 264 -1.73 -11.94 -6.72
CA TYR A 264 -1.29 -10.81 -5.89
C TYR A 264 -2.50 -10.00 -5.42
N VAL A 265 -2.38 -9.35 -4.26
CA VAL A 265 -3.32 -8.30 -3.89
C VAL A 265 -3.04 -7.07 -4.75
N LEU A 266 -4.11 -6.45 -5.22
CA LEU A 266 -4.09 -5.18 -5.93
C LEU A 266 -5.21 -4.31 -5.36
N SER A 267 -4.84 -3.37 -4.50
CA SER A 267 -5.80 -2.54 -3.79
C SER A 267 -5.94 -1.16 -4.37
N PHE A 268 -7.15 -0.63 -4.30
CA PHE A 268 -7.44 0.76 -4.61
C PHE A 268 -6.96 1.65 -3.47
N GLU A 269 -6.03 2.54 -3.76
CA GLU A 269 -5.61 3.62 -2.88
C GLU A 269 -6.13 4.93 -3.42
N VAL A 270 -7.41 5.18 -3.21
CA VAL A 270 -8.13 6.36 -3.69
C VAL A 270 -8.97 6.94 -2.56
N LYS A 271 -8.92 8.24 -2.42
CA LYS A 271 -9.61 9.00 -1.38
C LYS A 271 -10.53 10.03 -2.01
N PRO A 272 -11.78 10.18 -1.53
CA PRO A 272 -12.63 11.31 -1.91
C PRO A 272 -11.96 12.64 -1.57
N TRP A 273 -12.04 13.60 -2.48
CA TRP A 273 -11.48 14.94 -2.30
C TRP A 273 -12.58 15.94 -2.02
N GLY A 274 -12.39 16.81 -1.00
CA GLY A 274 -13.37 17.80 -0.62
C GLY A 274 -14.71 17.18 -0.19
N ASP A 275 -15.77 17.49 -0.90
CA ASP A 275 -17.15 17.01 -0.66
C ASP A 275 -17.56 15.84 -1.59
N GLU A 276 -16.61 15.21 -2.26
CA GLU A 276 -16.88 14.04 -3.11
C GLU A 276 -17.47 12.88 -2.29
N ASP A 277 -18.46 12.20 -2.86
CA ASP A 277 -19.14 11.06 -2.23
C ASP A 277 -18.27 9.79 -2.33
N PRO A 278 -17.94 9.11 -1.22
CA PRO A 278 -17.11 7.91 -1.20
C PRO A 278 -17.58 6.78 -2.12
N GLU A 279 -18.89 6.54 -2.18
CA GLU A 279 -19.47 5.47 -3.02
C GLU A 279 -19.32 5.80 -4.52
N ILE A 280 -19.47 7.07 -4.88
CA ILE A 280 -19.28 7.54 -6.25
C ILE A 280 -17.82 7.41 -6.66
N ILE A 281 -16.87 7.77 -5.78
CA ILE A 281 -15.44 7.68 -6.04
C ILE A 281 -14.99 6.22 -6.16
N LEU A 282 -15.49 5.35 -5.30
CA LEU A 282 -15.22 3.91 -5.40
C LEU A 282 -15.78 3.32 -6.71
N ALA A 283 -17.00 3.71 -7.09
CA ALA A 283 -17.59 3.32 -8.37
C ALA A 283 -16.82 3.89 -9.59
N ASN A 284 -16.29 5.12 -9.48
CA ASN A 284 -15.39 5.71 -10.50
C ASN A 284 -14.17 4.80 -10.69
N THR A 285 -13.45 4.47 -9.62
CA THR A 285 -12.25 3.62 -9.65
C THR A 285 -12.55 2.26 -10.29
N LYS A 286 -13.66 1.61 -9.91
CA LYS A 286 -14.10 0.35 -10.55
C LYS A 286 -14.33 0.48 -12.06
N ARG A 287 -14.90 1.60 -12.52
CA ARG A 287 -15.12 1.84 -13.96
C ARG A 287 -13.81 2.01 -14.70
N VAL A 288 -12.85 2.75 -14.13
CA VAL A 288 -11.51 2.94 -14.71
C VAL A 288 -10.78 1.60 -14.80
N VAL A 289 -10.77 0.82 -13.73
CA VAL A 289 -10.17 -0.53 -13.72
C VAL A 289 -10.79 -1.44 -14.78
N LYS A 290 -12.13 -1.52 -14.80
CA LYS A 290 -12.84 -2.34 -15.81
C LYS A 290 -12.53 -1.89 -17.24
N ARG A 291 -12.41 -0.58 -17.47
CA ARG A 291 -12.10 -0.04 -18.81
C ARG A 291 -10.66 -0.35 -19.20
N ALA A 292 -9.68 -0.09 -18.34
CA ALA A 292 -8.28 -0.39 -18.60
C ALA A 292 -8.07 -1.90 -18.85
N TRP A 293 -8.68 -2.75 -18.03
CA TRP A 293 -8.62 -4.21 -18.20
C TRP A 293 -9.23 -4.70 -19.52
N ALA A 294 -10.36 -4.11 -19.92
CA ALA A 294 -11.01 -4.46 -21.19
C ALA A 294 -10.20 -4.06 -22.43
N LEU A 295 -9.37 -3.01 -22.32
CA LEU A 295 -8.48 -2.54 -23.38
C LEU A 295 -7.15 -3.32 -23.46
N LEU A 296 -6.82 -4.06 -22.40
CA LEU A 296 -5.58 -4.84 -22.35
C LEU A 296 -5.65 -5.95 -23.41
N GLU A 297 -4.62 -6.03 -24.26
CA GLU A 297 -4.50 -7.08 -25.27
C GLU A 297 -4.32 -8.47 -24.64
N ASP A 298 -4.78 -9.52 -25.36
CA ASP A 298 -4.68 -10.92 -24.89
C ASP A 298 -3.24 -11.45 -24.91
#